data_98a6464dc2be663141662afac19a86f4
#
_entry.id   98a6464dc2be663141662afac19a86f4
#
_cell.length_a   1.000
_cell.length_b   1.000
_cell.length_c   1.000
_cell.angle_alpha   90.00
_cell.angle_beta   90.00
_cell.angle_gamma   90.00
#
_symmetry.space_group_name_H-M   'P 1'
#
loop_
_entity.id
_entity.type
_entity.pdbx_description
1 polymer ?
#
loop_
_entity_poly.entity_id
_entity_poly.type
_entity_poly.pdbx_seq_one_letter_code
_entity_poly.pdbx_strand_id
1 'polypeptide(L)'
;SKGQRCMASNDYYEQIDETFEAVETALEGLPDDVDIRCAEGVINATFSNGVVFVFSRQPPTEQLWLATPGGGFHYVWDDQSGAWRDTKTDESFHKFLVSELKTHTGLQLRWDGDEGAGD
;
A
#
# COMPACT_ATOMS: atom_id res chain seq x y z
N SER A 1 -8.43 7.93 -22.33
CA SER A 1 -8.19 7.77 -22.53
C SER A 1 -7.91 7.75 -22.82
N LYS A 2 -7.97 7.94 -22.77
CA LYS A 2 -7.83 7.69 -23.13
C LYS A 2 -7.10 6.92 -23.56
N GLY A 3 -7.34 6.46 -23.60
CA GLY A 3 -6.92 5.28 -24.09
C GLY A 3 -5.61 5.12 -24.69
N GLN A 4 -4.97 6.03 -24.86
CA GLN A 4 -3.68 5.93 -25.46
C GLN A 4 -2.64 5.42 -24.53
N ARG A 5 -2.95 5.22 -23.32
CA ARG A 5 -1.95 4.74 -22.39
C ARG A 5 -1.69 3.28 -22.67
N CYS A 6 -0.46 2.97 -22.93
CA CYS A 6 -0.13 1.61 -23.24
C CYS A 6 0.03 0.77 -22.03
N MET A 7 0.28 1.36 -20.89
CA MET A 7 0.72 0.59 -19.76
C MET A 7 -0.34 0.45 -18.72
N ALA A 8 -1.08 1.50 -18.46
CA ALA A 8 -2.05 1.46 -17.40
C ALA A 8 -3.11 2.52 -17.64
N SER A 9 -4.28 2.31 -17.09
CA SER A 9 -5.37 3.24 -17.23
C SER A 9 -5.18 4.45 -16.32
N ASN A 10 -5.85 5.54 -16.63
CA ASN A 10 -5.86 6.69 -15.74
C ASN A 10 -6.45 6.33 -14.39
N ASP A 11 -7.44 5.44 -14.38
CA ASP A 11 -8.04 5.02 -13.12
C ASP A 11 -7.01 4.34 -12.22
N TYR A 12 -6.14 3.52 -12.81
CA TYR A 12 -5.10 2.87 -12.04
C TYR A 12 -4.20 3.91 -11.39
N TYR A 13 -3.72 4.88 -12.17
CA TYR A 13 -2.81 5.88 -11.62
C TYR A 13 -3.47 6.69 -10.54
N GLU A 14 -4.74 7.03 -10.74
CA GLU A 14 -5.48 7.79 -9.74
C GLU A 14 -5.57 7.00 -8.43
N GLN A 15 -5.95 5.74 -8.51
CA GLN A 15 -6.10 4.92 -7.32
C GLN A 15 -4.77 4.66 -6.63
N ILE A 16 -3.72 4.38 -7.40
CA ILE A 16 -2.45 4.07 -6.79
C ILE A 16 -1.83 5.31 -6.14
N ASP A 17 -1.99 6.47 -6.76
CA ASP A 17 -1.45 7.70 -6.20
C ASP A 17 -2.16 8.06 -4.91
N GLU A 18 -3.47 7.93 -4.87
CA GLU A 18 -4.22 8.19 -3.65
C GLU A 18 -3.81 7.23 -2.54
N THR A 19 -3.63 5.97 -2.90
CA THR A 19 -3.26 4.97 -1.92
C THR A 19 -1.87 5.24 -1.35
N PHE A 20 -0.92 5.58 -2.23
CA PHE A 20 0.43 5.88 -1.77
C PHE A 20 0.45 7.10 -0.87
N GLU A 21 -0.36 8.10 -1.20
CA GLU A 21 -0.45 9.28 -0.36
C GLU A 21 -0.99 8.92 1.02
N ALA A 22 -2.01 8.07 1.05
CA ALA A 22 -2.60 7.64 2.31
C ALA A 22 -1.61 6.80 3.12
N VAL A 23 -0.84 5.93 2.46
CA VAL A 23 0.18 5.14 3.13
C VAL A 23 1.22 6.05 3.77
N GLU A 24 1.70 7.02 3.01
CA GLU A 24 2.71 7.93 3.51
C GLU A 24 2.21 8.68 4.73
N THR A 25 0.99 9.20 4.65
CA THR A 25 0.40 9.94 5.75
C THR A 25 0.25 9.05 6.98
N ALA A 26 -0.23 7.83 6.78
CA ALA A 26 -0.44 6.92 7.91
C ALA A 26 0.87 6.54 8.57
N LEU A 27 1.90 6.29 7.77
CA LEU A 27 3.21 5.94 8.33
C LEU A 27 3.82 7.10 9.09
N GLU A 28 3.64 8.32 8.60
CA GLU A 28 4.17 9.49 9.29
C GLU A 28 3.48 9.74 10.62
N GLY A 29 2.28 9.23 10.78
CA GLY A 29 1.54 9.39 12.03
C GLY A 29 1.88 8.36 13.09
N LEU A 30 2.74 7.39 12.77
CA LEU A 30 3.09 6.36 13.75
C LEU A 30 3.98 6.92 14.84
N PRO A 31 3.85 6.39 16.07
CA PRO A 31 4.73 6.81 17.18
C PRO A 31 6.07 6.08 17.07
N ASP A 32 6.76 6.30 15.97
CA ASP A 32 8.02 5.64 15.68
C ASP A 32 8.83 6.53 14.76
N ASP A 33 10.12 6.37 14.80
CA ASP A 33 11.03 7.15 13.96
C ASP A 33 11.19 6.39 12.63
N VAL A 34 10.18 6.48 11.78
CA VAL A 34 10.18 5.76 10.50
C VAL A 34 10.91 6.58 9.46
N ASP A 35 11.88 5.96 8.81
CA ASP A 35 12.61 6.60 7.71
C ASP A 35 11.87 6.28 6.42
N ILE A 36 11.18 7.25 5.86
CA ILE A 36 10.35 7.07 4.67
C ILE A 36 11.05 7.73 3.49
N ARG A 37 11.32 6.94 2.46
CA ARG A 37 11.94 7.43 1.24
C ARG A 37 11.05 7.11 0.07
N CYS A 38 10.72 8.13 -0.71
CA CYS A 38 9.82 7.99 -1.85
C CYS A 38 10.54 8.40 -3.12
N ALA A 39 10.45 7.55 -4.14
CA ALA A 39 11.04 7.85 -5.43
C ALA A 39 10.36 7.03 -6.51
N GLU A 40 9.85 7.70 -7.53
CA GLU A 40 9.42 7.05 -8.76
C GLU A 40 8.54 5.84 -8.54
N GLY A 41 7.48 6.02 -7.79
CA GLY A 41 6.51 4.95 -7.62
C GLY A 41 6.88 3.91 -6.58
N VAL A 42 7.84 4.23 -5.72
CA VAL A 42 8.25 3.33 -4.66
C VAL A 42 8.28 4.09 -3.34
N ILE A 43 7.73 3.47 -2.29
CA ILE A 43 7.89 3.97 -0.93
C ILE A 43 8.69 2.94 -0.17
N ASN A 44 9.79 3.37 0.42
CA ASN A 44 10.64 2.51 1.22
C ASN A 44 10.57 3.01 2.66
N ALA A 45 10.04 2.20 3.55
CA ALA A 45 9.86 2.58 4.95
C ALA A 45 10.70 1.70 5.85
N THR A 46 11.65 2.30 6.55
CA THR A 46 12.49 1.59 7.51
C THR A 46 12.10 2.01 8.91
N PHE A 47 11.72 1.04 9.71
CA PHE A 47 11.26 1.30 11.08
C PHE A 47 12.43 1.28 12.04
N SER A 48 12.20 1.81 13.24
CA SER A 48 13.30 1.96 14.20
C SER A 48 13.92 0.62 14.61
N ASN A 49 13.14 -0.47 14.50
CA ASN A 49 13.68 -1.80 14.82
C ASN A 49 14.39 -2.45 13.65
N GLY A 50 14.54 -1.73 12.53
CA GLY A 50 15.25 -2.26 11.36
C GLY A 50 14.37 -2.96 10.34
N VAL A 51 13.09 -3.15 10.64
CA VAL A 51 12.16 -3.77 9.70
C VAL A 51 11.94 -2.81 8.53
N VAL A 52 11.85 -3.36 7.32
CA VAL A 52 11.65 -2.58 6.11
C VAL A 52 10.40 -3.05 5.39
N PHE A 53 9.55 -2.10 5.03
CA PHE A 53 8.40 -2.34 4.16
C PHE A 53 8.62 -1.55 2.88
N VAL A 54 8.37 -2.18 1.73
CA VAL A 54 8.51 -1.51 0.44
C VAL A 54 7.19 -1.60 -0.31
N PHE A 55 6.70 -0.45 -0.74
CA PHE A 55 5.47 -0.35 -1.52
C PHE A 55 5.86 0.10 -2.92
N SER A 56 5.36 -0.58 -3.94
CA SER A 56 5.81 -0.32 -5.29
C SER A 56 4.62 -0.37 -6.24
N ARG A 57 4.50 0.63 -7.12
CA ARG A 57 3.47 0.56 -8.14
C ARG A 57 4.02 -0.17 -9.35
N GLN A 58 3.14 -0.93 -10.00
CA GLN A 58 3.52 -1.76 -11.14
C GLN A 58 2.57 -1.46 -12.29
N PRO A 59 2.79 -0.35 -13.02
CA PRO A 59 1.83 0.05 -14.03
C PRO A 59 1.57 -0.98 -15.14
N PRO A 60 2.58 -1.72 -15.64
CA PRO A 60 2.28 -2.66 -16.72
C PRO A 60 1.23 -3.71 -16.36
N THR A 61 1.13 -4.09 -15.11
CA THR A 61 0.14 -5.05 -14.66
C THR A 61 -0.98 -4.40 -13.87
N GLU A 62 -0.91 -3.08 -13.69
CA GLU A 62 -1.90 -2.32 -12.90
C GLU A 62 -2.03 -2.89 -11.49
N GLN A 63 -0.89 -3.12 -10.86
CA GLN A 63 -0.86 -3.72 -9.54
C GLN A 63 -0.16 -2.82 -8.53
N LEU A 64 -0.43 -3.09 -7.28
CA LEU A 64 0.29 -2.54 -6.15
C LEU A 64 1.03 -3.70 -5.50
N TRP A 65 2.32 -3.53 -5.27
CA TRP A 65 3.13 -4.58 -4.66
C TRP A 65 3.61 -4.12 -3.29
N LEU A 66 3.61 -5.06 -2.35
CA LEU A 66 4.06 -4.81 -0.99
C LEU A 66 5.05 -5.89 -0.59
N ALA A 67 6.23 -5.47 -0.12
CA ALA A 67 7.23 -6.38 0.40
C ALA A 67 7.41 -6.12 1.89
N THR A 68 7.33 -7.15 2.69
CA THR A 68 7.53 -7.10 4.13
C THR A 68 8.46 -8.25 4.51
N PRO A 69 8.88 -8.35 5.79
CA PRO A 69 9.63 -9.54 6.18
C PRO A 69 8.85 -10.84 5.98
N GLY A 70 7.53 -10.76 5.88
CA GLY A 70 6.72 -11.94 5.64
C GLY A 70 6.67 -12.39 4.20
N GLY A 71 7.14 -11.57 3.25
CA GLY A 71 7.15 -11.96 1.84
C GLY A 71 6.76 -10.84 0.93
N GLY A 72 6.42 -11.20 -0.31
CA GLY A 72 5.97 -10.25 -1.31
C GLY A 72 4.53 -10.51 -1.68
N PHE A 73 3.75 -9.43 -1.82
CA PHE A 73 2.32 -9.54 -2.02
C PHE A 73 1.89 -8.61 -3.14
N HIS A 74 0.98 -9.08 -3.99
CA HIS A 74 0.53 -8.36 -5.17
C HIS A 74 -0.95 -8.10 -5.08
N TYR A 75 -1.37 -6.86 -5.40
CA TYR A 75 -2.76 -6.44 -5.24
C TYR A 75 -3.27 -5.80 -6.51
N VAL A 76 -4.54 -6.05 -6.81
CA VAL A 76 -5.24 -5.40 -7.91
C VAL A 76 -6.39 -4.59 -7.34
N TRP A 77 -6.76 -3.52 -8.05
CA TRP A 77 -7.87 -2.68 -7.60
C TRP A 77 -9.19 -3.33 -7.94
N ASP A 78 -10.08 -3.37 -6.96
CA ASP A 78 -11.43 -3.89 -7.13
C ASP A 78 -12.41 -2.75 -6.98
N ASP A 79 -13.03 -2.35 -8.09
CA ASP A 79 -13.97 -1.23 -8.07
C ASP A 79 -15.17 -1.50 -7.20
N GLN A 80 -15.61 -2.73 -7.14
CA GLN A 80 -16.82 -3.04 -6.39
C GLN A 80 -16.65 -2.83 -4.91
N SER A 81 -15.54 -3.28 -4.36
CA SER A 81 -15.29 -3.11 -2.94
C SER A 81 -14.54 -1.83 -2.63
N GLY A 82 -14.00 -1.17 -3.67
CA GLY A 82 -13.21 0.04 -3.45
C GLY A 82 -11.93 -0.23 -2.72
N ALA A 83 -11.29 -1.35 -2.99
CA ALA A 83 -10.10 -1.77 -2.26
C ALA A 83 -9.12 -2.50 -3.17
N TRP A 84 -7.84 -2.49 -2.75
CA TRP A 84 -6.84 -3.31 -3.39
C TRP A 84 -6.94 -4.71 -2.83
N ARG A 85 -7.04 -5.72 -3.70
CA ARG A 85 -7.23 -7.11 -3.30
C ARG A 85 -6.04 -7.96 -3.69
N ASP A 86 -5.59 -8.81 -2.76
CA ASP A 86 -4.49 -9.74 -3.02
C ASP A 86 -4.86 -10.68 -4.15
N THR A 87 -3.96 -10.86 -5.11
CA THR A 87 -4.25 -11.68 -6.28
C THR A 87 -4.40 -13.15 -5.94
N LYS A 88 -3.93 -13.58 -4.78
CA LYS A 88 -4.00 -14.98 -4.38
C LYS A 88 -5.05 -15.22 -3.31
N THR A 89 -5.14 -14.35 -2.33
CA THR A 89 -6.01 -14.60 -1.17
C THR A 89 -7.27 -13.75 -1.19
N ASP A 90 -7.31 -12.72 -2.02
CA ASP A 90 -8.42 -11.77 -2.08
C ASP A 90 -8.52 -10.90 -0.83
N GLU A 91 -7.52 -10.95 0.03
CA GLU A 91 -7.51 -10.11 1.23
C GLU A 91 -7.25 -8.66 0.87
N SER A 92 -7.82 -7.72 1.61
CA SER A 92 -7.60 -6.32 1.30
C SER A 92 -6.21 -5.88 1.74
N PHE A 93 -5.60 -5.04 0.91
CA PHE A 93 -4.28 -4.47 1.20
C PHE A 93 -4.27 -3.74 2.53
N HIS A 94 -5.31 -2.96 2.78
CA HIS A 94 -5.38 -2.18 3.99
C HIS A 94 -5.33 -3.05 5.24
N LYS A 95 -6.16 -4.08 5.29
CA LYS A 95 -6.20 -4.95 6.46
C LYS A 95 -4.91 -5.71 6.63
N PHE A 96 -4.35 -6.16 5.52
CA PHE A 96 -3.10 -6.90 5.58
C PHE A 96 -1.96 -6.02 6.09
N LEU A 97 -1.92 -4.77 5.61
CA LEU A 97 -0.87 -3.84 6.04
C LEU A 97 -0.94 -3.59 7.55
N VAL A 98 -2.15 -3.37 8.06
CA VAL A 98 -2.31 -3.15 9.49
C VAL A 98 -1.79 -4.35 10.28
N SER A 99 -2.15 -5.55 9.83
CA SER A 99 -1.75 -6.78 10.49
C SER A 99 -0.22 -7.01 10.42
N GLU A 100 0.36 -6.77 9.24
CA GLU A 100 1.79 -6.98 9.06
C GLU A 100 2.62 -6.01 9.88
N LEU A 101 2.16 -4.77 9.96
CA LEU A 101 2.86 -3.79 10.79
C LEU A 101 2.83 -4.21 12.24
N LYS A 102 1.66 -4.62 12.72
CA LYS A 102 1.56 -5.05 14.10
C LYS A 102 2.47 -6.25 14.37
N THR A 103 2.47 -7.20 13.45
CA THR A 103 3.25 -8.42 13.62
C THR A 103 4.75 -8.13 13.66
N HIS A 104 5.23 -7.28 12.76
CA HIS A 104 6.67 -7.11 12.60
C HIS A 104 7.25 -5.93 13.37
N THR A 105 6.45 -4.94 13.71
CA THR A 105 6.95 -3.77 14.42
C THR A 105 6.23 -3.51 15.73
N GLY A 106 5.10 -4.15 15.96
CA GLY A 106 4.29 -3.87 17.14
C GLY A 106 3.50 -2.59 17.06
N LEU A 107 3.58 -1.87 15.95
CA LEU A 107 2.91 -0.59 15.82
C LEU A 107 1.49 -0.75 15.32
N GLN A 108 0.60 0.11 15.80
CA GLN A 108 -0.79 0.12 15.38
C GLN A 108 -0.99 1.22 14.35
N LEU A 109 -1.24 0.83 13.11
CA LEU A 109 -1.43 1.78 12.03
C LEU A 109 -2.85 2.33 12.06
N ARG A 110 -2.97 3.64 11.94
CA ARG A 110 -4.27 4.28 11.82
C ARG A 110 -4.46 4.72 10.40
N TRP A 111 -5.47 4.21 9.77
CA TRP A 111 -5.66 4.41 8.35
C TRP A 111 -6.95 5.18 8.11
N ASP A 112 -6.83 6.49 7.95
CA ASP A 112 -8.00 7.33 7.78
C ASP A 112 -8.79 7.03 6.54
N GLY A 113 -8.11 6.58 5.50
CA GLY A 113 -8.78 6.34 4.23
C GLY A 113 -9.75 5.18 4.29
N ASP A 114 -9.76 4.43 5.38
CA ASP A 114 -10.57 3.24 5.46
C ASP A 114 -11.40 3.23 6.72
N GLU A 115 -11.63 4.39 7.27
CA GLU A 115 -12.22 4.42 8.57
C GLU A 115 -13.56 3.77 8.61
N GLY A 116 -14.35 3.93 7.62
CA GLY A 116 -15.66 3.33 7.64
C GLY A 116 -15.61 1.83 7.62
N ALA A 117 -14.69 1.30 6.88
CA ALA A 117 -14.58 -0.13 6.78
C ALA A 117 -13.90 -0.70 7.99
N GLY A 118 -13.10 0.11 8.54
CA GLY A 118 -12.33 -0.38 9.62
C GLY A 118 -13.10 -0.80 10.79
N ASP A 119 -13.92 -0.41 10.82
CA ASP A 119 -14.45 -0.78 11.95
C ASP A 119 -14.95 -1.58 12.04
#